data_5881dfa340cf5204fbe9cc95f8620a4a
#
_entry.id   5881dfa340cf5204fbe9cc95f8620a4a
#
_cell.length_a   1.000
_cell.length_b   1.000
_cell.length_c   1.000
_cell.angle_alpha   90.00
_cell.angle_beta   90.00
_cell.angle_gamma   90.00
#
_symmetry.space_group_name_H-M   'P 1'
#
loop_
_entity.id
_entity.type
_entity.pdbx_description
1 polymer ?
#
loop_
_entity_poly.entity_id
_entity_poly.type
_entity_poly.pdbx_seq_one_letter_code
_entity_poly.pdbx_strand_id
1 'polypeptide(L)'
;MTDDDRLADPIAAARALPKGAMIVVRSRDAARRLTLARELMAIAKTRALFVLIANDARLAAQCGADGLHLSQAQAHLAPHWRALRPRWFMTAAVHDSRSAILCKSVDALFLAPIFATRSHPQSTPLTPVRANRMAQALRIPVYALGGVTPRNARLLHGFSGIAAIGALSV
;
A
#
# COMPACT_ATOMS: atom_id res chain seq x y z
N MET A 1 -0.68 -5.78 1.11
CA MET A 1 0.08 -5.64 -0.17
C MET A 1 0.60 -7.00 -0.56
N THR A 2 0.42 -7.41 -1.82
CA THR A 2 0.98 -8.68 -2.32
C THR A 2 2.47 -8.57 -2.58
N ASP A 3 3.15 -9.70 -2.59
CA ASP A 3 4.59 -9.78 -2.82
C ASP A 3 4.94 -11.21 -3.25
N ASP A 4 5.75 -11.34 -4.30
CA ASP A 4 6.01 -12.64 -4.93
C ASP A 4 6.79 -13.61 -4.04
N ASP A 5 7.60 -13.07 -3.12
CA ASP A 5 8.52 -13.87 -2.31
C ASP A 5 8.01 -14.09 -0.86
N ARG A 6 7.10 -13.23 -0.37
CA ARG A 6 6.73 -13.15 1.06
C ARG A 6 5.28 -13.44 1.37
N LEU A 7 4.43 -13.54 0.37
CA LEU A 7 3.02 -13.89 0.53
C LEU A 7 2.73 -15.08 -0.38
N ALA A 8 2.88 -16.28 0.19
CA ALA A 8 2.74 -17.53 -0.55
C ALA A 8 1.34 -17.70 -1.15
N ASP A 9 0.30 -17.35 -0.39
CA ASP A 9 -1.10 -17.41 -0.84
C ASP A 9 -1.81 -16.05 -0.65
N PRO A 10 -1.73 -15.16 -1.66
CA PRO A 10 -2.42 -13.88 -1.61
C PRO A 10 -3.94 -14.00 -1.68
N ILE A 11 -4.47 -15.12 -2.20
CA ILE A 11 -5.91 -15.37 -2.31
C ILE A 11 -6.48 -15.74 -0.95
N ALA A 12 -5.87 -16.67 -0.24
CA ALA A 12 -6.27 -17.01 1.13
C ALA A 12 -6.16 -15.78 2.05
N ALA A 13 -5.06 -15.03 1.96
CA ALA A 13 -4.89 -13.79 2.72
C ALA A 13 -6.00 -12.77 2.43
N ALA A 14 -6.38 -12.59 1.17
CA ALA A 14 -7.46 -11.67 0.80
C ALA A 14 -8.81 -12.10 1.39
N ARG A 15 -9.08 -13.41 1.38
CA ARG A 15 -10.31 -13.97 1.98
C ARG A 15 -10.39 -13.78 3.50
N ALA A 16 -9.26 -13.67 4.19
CA ALA A 16 -9.18 -13.45 5.63
C ALA A 16 -9.29 -11.97 6.03
N LEU A 17 -9.17 -11.03 5.07
CA LEU A 17 -9.23 -9.60 5.38
C LEU A 17 -10.62 -9.16 5.85
N PRO A 18 -10.70 -8.20 6.79
CA PRO A 18 -11.96 -7.59 7.18
C PRO A 18 -12.53 -6.74 6.06
N LYS A 19 -13.86 -6.57 6.06
CA LYS A 19 -14.57 -5.65 5.15
C LYS A 19 -13.95 -4.24 5.21
N GLY A 20 -13.82 -3.60 4.07
CA GLY A 20 -13.22 -2.27 3.95
C GLY A 20 -11.68 -2.27 3.90
N ALA A 21 -11.03 -3.43 4.05
CA ALA A 21 -9.59 -3.49 3.90
C ALA A 21 -9.16 -3.27 2.45
N MET A 22 -7.92 -2.80 2.28
CA MET A 22 -7.33 -2.50 0.99
C MET A 22 -6.25 -3.50 0.61
N ILE A 23 -6.29 -3.98 -0.61
CA ILE A 23 -5.27 -4.83 -1.21
C ILE A 23 -4.49 -4.01 -2.23
N VAL A 24 -3.17 -4.00 -2.13
CA VAL A 24 -2.30 -3.46 -3.18
C VAL A 24 -1.68 -4.63 -3.93
N VAL A 25 -2.05 -4.78 -5.19
CA VAL A 25 -1.52 -5.84 -6.07
C VAL A 25 -0.17 -5.40 -6.62
N ARG A 26 0.86 -6.13 -6.23
CA ARG A 26 2.24 -5.93 -6.66
C ARG A 26 2.85 -7.27 -7.03
N SER A 27 3.38 -7.39 -8.23
CA SER A 27 4.19 -8.51 -8.72
C SER A 27 5.19 -7.99 -9.75
N ARG A 28 6.36 -8.59 -9.81
CA ARG A 28 7.39 -8.27 -10.83
C ARG A 28 7.05 -8.91 -12.17
N ASP A 29 6.41 -10.06 -12.15
CA ASP A 29 5.92 -10.74 -13.34
C ASP A 29 4.59 -10.12 -13.80
N ALA A 30 4.54 -9.64 -15.05
CA ALA A 30 3.37 -8.97 -15.61
C ALA A 30 2.19 -9.92 -15.82
N ALA A 31 2.45 -11.15 -16.28
CA ALA A 31 1.40 -12.15 -16.52
C ALA A 31 0.77 -12.60 -15.19
N ARG A 32 1.61 -12.92 -14.21
CA ARG A 32 1.18 -13.25 -12.85
C ARG A 32 0.40 -12.09 -12.21
N ARG A 33 0.86 -10.84 -12.38
CA ARG A 33 0.18 -9.66 -11.86
C ARG A 33 -1.23 -9.49 -12.44
N LEU A 34 -1.41 -9.71 -13.76
CA LEU A 34 -2.71 -9.65 -14.41
C LEU A 34 -3.68 -10.72 -13.86
N THR A 35 -3.23 -11.97 -13.77
CA THR A 35 -4.02 -13.08 -13.23
C THR A 35 -4.43 -12.81 -11.79
N LEU A 36 -3.46 -12.47 -10.95
CA LEU A 36 -3.69 -12.15 -9.53
C LEU A 36 -4.64 -10.95 -9.35
N ALA A 37 -4.50 -9.91 -10.18
CA ALA A 37 -5.39 -8.75 -10.11
C ALA A 37 -6.85 -9.16 -10.40
N ARG A 38 -7.10 -9.99 -11.40
CA ARG A 38 -8.44 -10.47 -11.75
C ARG A 38 -9.06 -11.32 -10.64
N GLU A 39 -8.29 -12.23 -10.06
CA GLU A 39 -8.75 -13.09 -8.96
C GLU A 39 -9.07 -12.25 -7.70
N LEU A 40 -8.19 -11.32 -7.34
CA LEU A 40 -8.40 -10.44 -6.19
C LEU A 40 -9.59 -9.48 -6.39
N MET A 41 -9.82 -8.98 -7.61
CA MET A 41 -11.00 -8.20 -7.94
C MET A 41 -12.30 -9.00 -7.76
N ALA A 42 -12.32 -10.28 -8.15
CA ALA A 42 -13.48 -11.13 -7.93
C ALA A 42 -13.79 -11.31 -6.43
N ILE A 43 -12.76 -11.55 -5.61
CA ILE A 43 -12.91 -11.66 -4.16
C ILE A 43 -13.34 -10.33 -3.54
N ALA A 44 -12.75 -9.22 -3.98
CA ALA A 44 -13.03 -7.89 -3.45
C ALA A 44 -14.51 -7.51 -3.59
N LYS A 45 -15.13 -7.82 -4.72
CA LYS A 45 -16.56 -7.58 -4.96
C LYS A 45 -17.46 -8.29 -3.94
N THR A 46 -17.14 -9.52 -3.57
CA THR A 46 -17.96 -10.32 -2.64
C THR A 46 -17.70 -9.98 -1.19
N ARG A 47 -16.51 -9.45 -0.88
CA ARG A 47 -16.07 -9.17 0.49
C ARG A 47 -16.03 -7.68 0.84
N ALA A 48 -16.43 -6.80 -0.08
CA ALA A 48 -16.35 -5.35 0.06
C ALA A 48 -14.93 -4.89 0.46
N LEU A 49 -13.93 -5.33 -0.32
CA LEU A 49 -12.54 -4.90 -0.21
C LEU A 49 -12.22 -3.90 -1.31
N PHE A 50 -11.17 -3.11 -1.14
CA PHE A 50 -10.60 -2.23 -2.16
C PHE A 50 -9.38 -2.87 -2.79
N VAL A 51 -9.23 -2.75 -4.11
CA VAL A 51 -8.06 -3.25 -4.84
C VAL A 51 -7.38 -2.12 -5.58
N LEU A 52 -6.13 -1.87 -5.25
CA LEU A 52 -5.26 -0.95 -5.96
C LEU A 52 -4.18 -1.73 -6.71
N ILE A 53 -3.80 -1.26 -7.89
CA ILE A 53 -2.67 -1.81 -8.65
C ILE A 53 -1.43 -0.95 -8.41
N ALA A 54 -0.29 -1.60 -8.17
CA ALA A 54 0.97 -0.90 -7.96
C ALA A 54 1.61 -0.49 -9.29
N ASN A 55 1.84 0.81 -9.48
CA ASN A 55 2.60 1.41 -10.58
C ASN A 55 2.15 1.09 -12.01
N ASP A 56 0.93 0.57 -12.18
CA ASP A 56 0.42 0.16 -13.49
C ASP A 56 -1.03 0.63 -13.69
N ALA A 57 -1.15 1.88 -14.14
CA ALA A 57 -2.46 2.51 -14.37
C ALA A 57 -3.23 1.85 -15.52
N ARG A 58 -2.53 1.28 -16.51
CA ARG A 58 -3.17 0.56 -17.62
C ARG A 58 -3.85 -0.71 -17.11
N LEU A 59 -3.14 -1.49 -16.31
CA LEU A 59 -3.70 -2.69 -15.67
C LEU A 59 -4.83 -2.34 -14.72
N ALA A 60 -4.68 -1.26 -13.93
CA ALA A 60 -5.75 -0.80 -13.04
C ALA A 60 -7.05 -0.49 -13.80
N ALA A 61 -6.94 0.20 -14.93
CA ALA A 61 -8.08 0.47 -15.81
C ALA A 61 -8.65 -0.81 -16.44
N GLN A 62 -7.79 -1.70 -16.93
CA GLN A 62 -8.18 -2.96 -17.58
C GLN A 62 -8.93 -3.92 -16.65
N CYS A 63 -8.52 -3.98 -15.37
CA CYS A 63 -9.16 -4.84 -14.38
C CYS A 63 -10.34 -4.19 -13.67
N GLY A 64 -10.60 -2.89 -13.89
CA GLY A 64 -11.60 -2.14 -13.15
C GLY A 64 -11.25 -1.98 -11.66
N ALA A 65 -9.96 -1.87 -11.35
CA ALA A 65 -9.49 -1.69 -9.97
C ALA A 65 -9.99 -0.35 -9.39
N ASP A 66 -10.09 -0.31 -8.06
CA ASP A 66 -10.56 0.88 -7.33
C ASP A 66 -9.55 2.03 -7.38
N GLY A 67 -8.30 1.75 -7.78
CA GLY A 67 -7.31 2.80 -7.91
C GLY A 67 -5.87 2.33 -8.11
N LEU A 68 -4.95 3.22 -7.75
CA LEU A 68 -3.52 3.10 -8.07
C LEU A 68 -2.67 3.34 -6.82
N HIS A 69 -1.67 2.49 -6.61
CA HIS A 69 -0.61 2.71 -5.63
C HIS A 69 0.68 3.10 -6.35
N LEU A 70 1.20 4.27 -6.05
CA LEU A 70 2.42 4.81 -6.65
C LEU A 70 3.63 4.56 -5.75
N SER A 71 4.73 4.11 -6.32
CA SER A 71 6.03 4.17 -5.64
C SER A 71 6.44 5.63 -5.42
N GLN A 72 7.36 5.88 -4.50
CA GLN A 72 7.90 7.24 -4.30
C GLN A 72 8.43 7.86 -5.60
N ALA A 73 9.09 7.07 -6.44
CA ALA A 73 9.60 7.53 -7.73
C ALA A 73 8.51 7.97 -8.70
N GLN A 74 7.32 7.38 -8.61
CA GLN A 74 6.18 7.69 -9.49
C GLN A 74 5.14 8.62 -8.84
N ALA A 75 5.31 9.00 -7.58
CA ALA A 75 4.36 9.84 -6.86
C ALA A 75 4.08 11.19 -7.55
N HIS A 76 5.05 11.72 -8.31
CA HIS A 76 4.89 12.93 -9.10
C HIS A 76 3.85 12.81 -10.23
N LEU A 77 3.46 11.59 -10.62
CA LEU A 77 2.42 11.32 -11.61
C LEU A 77 1.00 11.38 -11.03
N ALA A 78 0.83 11.47 -9.71
CA ALA A 78 -0.48 11.47 -9.07
C ALA A 78 -1.43 12.56 -9.60
N PRO A 79 -1.01 13.83 -9.82
CA PRO A 79 -1.89 14.85 -10.40
C PRO A 79 -2.40 14.49 -11.80
N HIS A 80 -1.55 13.91 -12.63
CA HIS A 80 -1.93 13.44 -13.97
C HIS A 80 -3.00 12.34 -13.91
N TRP A 81 -2.79 11.33 -13.08
CA TRP A 81 -3.77 10.24 -12.93
C TRP A 81 -5.06 10.72 -12.27
N ARG A 82 -4.98 11.67 -11.33
CA ARG A 82 -6.16 12.29 -10.71
C ARG A 82 -7.03 13.00 -11.75
N ALA A 83 -6.42 13.71 -12.68
CA ALA A 83 -7.16 14.39 -13.75
C ALA A 83 -7.85 13.41 -14.71
N LEU A 84 -7.18 12.31 -15.08
CA LEU A 84 -7.72 11.29 -15.98
C LEU A 84 -8.72 10.33 -15.32
N ARG A 85 -8.55 10.09 -14.04
CA ARG A 85 -9.30 9.09 -13.26
C ARG A 85 -9.73 9.68 -11.90
N PRO A 86 -10.63 10.66 -11.87
CA PRO A 86 -10.98 11.40 -10.65
C PRO A 86 -11.58 10.53 -9.55
N ARG A 87 -12.17 9.39 -9.90
CA ARG A 87 -12.77 8.45 -8.95
C ARG A 87 -11.81 7.40 -8.39
N TRP A 88 -10.58 7.33 -8.90
CA TRP A 88 -9.61 6.37 -8.37
C TRP A 88 -9.13 6.78 -6.99
N PHE A 89 -9.06 5.80 -6.11
CA PHE A 89 -8.37 5.97 -4.84
C PHE A 89 -6.86 5.83 -5.08
N MET A 90 -6.13 6.89 -4.81
CA MET A 90 -4.69 6.92 -5.05
C MET A 90 -3.89 6.95 -3.78
N THR A 91 -2.91 6.07 -3.69
CA THR A 91 -1.96 6.04 -2.59
C THR A 91 -0.53 6.15 -3.09
N ALA A 92 0.39 6.59 -2.25
CA ALA A 92 1.81 6.58 -2.58
C ALA A 92 2.66 6.07 -1.42
N ALA A 93 3.76 5.39 -1.78
CA ALA A 93 4.80 5.05 -0.83
C ALA A 93 5.72 6.25 -0.61
N VAL A 94 6.08 6.52 0.65
CA VAL A 94 7.02 7.58 1.04
C VAL A 94 7.97 7.04 2.11
N HIS A 95 9.21 7.56 2.10
CA HIS A 95 10.27 7.07 2.99
C HIS A 95 10.82 8.16 3.92
N ASP A 96 10.45 9.41 3.70
CA ASP A 96 10.92 10.58 4.46
C ASP A 96 9.88 11.72 4.43
N SER A 97 10.10 12.72 5.27
CA SER A 97 9.21 13.88 5.40
C SER A 97 9.13 14.70 4.12
N ARG A 98 10.22 14.83 3.38
CA ARG A 98 10.27 15.64 2.15
C ARG A 98 9.40 15.02 1.06
N SER A 99 9.55 13.70 0.84
CA SER A 99 8.73 12.98 -0.14
C SER A 99 7.25 13.00 0.25
N ALA A 100 6.92 12.90 1.54
CA ALA A 100 5.56 12.98 2.03
C ALA A 100 4.90 14.35 1.76
N ILE A 101 5.62 15.44 1.99
CA ILE A 101 5.12 16.81 1.74
C ILE A 101 4.97 17.09 0.24
N LEU A 102 5.87 16.56 -0.59
CA LEU A 102 5.83 16.74 -2.04
C LEU A 102 4.79 15.87 -2.73
N CYS A 103 4.32 14.83 -2.06
CA CYS A 103 3.32 13.92 -2.59
C CYS A 103 1.92 14.55 -2.54
N LYS A 104 1.48 15.11 -3.66
CA LYS A 104 0.18 15.78 -3.79
C LYS A 104 -0.80 14.92 -4.59
N SER A 105 -2.11 15.21 -4.45
CA SER A 105 -3.18 14.56 -5.21
C SER A 105 -3.33 13.06 -4.97
N VAL A 106 -2.88 12.56 -3.80
CA VAL A 106 -3.16 11.22 -3.31
C VAL A 106 -4.10 11.26 -2.11
N ASP A 107 -4.83 10.17 -1.88
CA ASP A 107 -5.82 10.06 -0.81
C ASP A 107 -5.19 9.53 0.49
N ALA A 108 -4.07 8.80 0.38
CA ALA A 108 -3.32 8.30 1.54
C ALA A 108 -1.86 8.01 1.21
N LEU A 109 -1.02 7.97 2.24
CA LEU A 109 0.40 7.61 2.15
C LEU A 109 0.71 6.31 2.87
N PHE A 110 1.65 5.56 2.34
CA PHE A 110 2.27 4.42 3.00
C PHE A 110 3.69 4.81 3.41
N LEU A 111 3.88 5.01 4.70
CA LEU A 111 5.18 5.40 5.27
C LEU A 111 5.98 4.16 5.64
N ALA A 112 7.16 3.99 5.03
CA ALA A 112 8.00 2.80 5.17
C ALA A 112 9.49 3.11 4.98
N PRO A 113 10.39 2.28 5.55
CA PRO A 113 10.14 1.26 6.56
C PRO A 113 10.10 1.86 7.98
N ILE A 114 9.13 1.47 8.79
CA ILE A 114 9.05 1.93 10.19
C ILE A 114 10.02 1.15 11.08
N PHE A 115 10.03 -0.17 10.93
CA PHE A 115 10.93 -1.09 11.63
C PHE A 115 11.84 -1.80 10.62
N ALA A 116 12.89 -2.42 11.12
CA ALA A 116 13.75 -3.26 10.29
C ALA A 116 12.93 -4.32 9.56
N THR A 117 13.21 -4.51 8.29
CA THR A 117 12.44 -5.41 7.43
C THR A 117 13.35 -6.17 6.47
N ARG A 118 13.02 -7.43 6.24
CA ARG A 118 13.73 -8.28 5.25
C ARG A 118 13.61 -7.77 3.81
N SER A 119 12.60 -6.94 3.51
CA SER A 119 12.36 -6.40 2.17
C SER A 119 13.42 -5.42 1.71
N HIS A 120 13.96 -4.67 2.65
CA HIS A 120 14.94 -3.63 2.41
C HIS A 120 15.99 -3.66 3.52
N PRO A 121 16.84 -4.72 3.57
CA PRO A 121 17.79 -4.90 4.67
C PRO A 121 18.81 -3.77 4.76
N GLN A 122 19.05 -3.08 3.65
CA GLN A 122 19.97 -1.93 3.57
C GLN A 122 19.31 -0.59 3.97
N SER A 123 17.98 -0.57 4.16
CA SER A 123 17.28 0.68 4.50
C SER A 123 17.31 0.93 5.99
N THR A 124 17.70 2.12 6.41
CA THR A 124 17.61 2.55 7.80
C THR A 124 16.13 2.80 8.17
N PRO A 125 15.58 2.10 9.18
CA PRO A 125 14.21 2.31 9.61
C PRO A 125 14.02 3.73 10.18
N LEU A 126 12.80 4.25 10.03
CA LEU A 126 12.43 5.58 10.54
C LEU A 126 12.39 5.66 12.07
N THR A 127 12.28 4.57 12.77
CA THR A 127 11.92 4.44 14.17
C THR A 127 10.48 4.88 14.49
N PRO A 128 9.81 4.28 15.49
CA PRO A 128 8.43 4.65 15.85
C PRO A 128 8.26 6.12 16.21
N VAL A 129 9.20 6.69 16.96
CA VAL A 129 9.11 8.10 17.40
C VAL A 129 9.12 9.05 16.22
N ARG A 130 10.04 8.86 15.28
CA ARG A 130 10.13 9.70 14.07
C ARG A 130 8.90 9.50 13.17
N ALA A 131 8.49 8.25 12.98
CA ALA A 131 7.34 7.92 12.16
C ALA A 131 6.03 8.49 12.71
N ASN A 132 5.81 8.43 14.03
CA ASN A 132 4.64 9.01 14.69
C ASN A 132 4.58 10.54 14.49
N ARG A 133 5.71 11.23 14.67
CA ARG A 133 5.78 12.69 14.42
C ARG A 133 5.44 13.03 12.97
N MET A 134 5.96 12.24 12.02
CA MET A 134 5.65 12.44 10.61
C MET A 134 4.17 12.21 10.31
N ALA A 135 3.59 11.11 10.80
CA ALA A 135 2.19 10.79 10.58
C ALA A 135 1.26 11.88 11.15
N GLN A 136 1.56 12.40 12.35
CA GLN A 136 0.78 13.46 12.99
C GLN A 136 0.90 14.83 12.30
N ALA A 137 2.01 15.11 11.64
CA ALA A 137 2.23 16.36 10.91
C ALA A 137 1.55 16.41 9.53
N LEU A 138 1.13 15.27 9.00
CA LEU A 138 0.51 15.17 7.68
C LEU A 138 -1.01 15.30 7.80
N ARG A 139 -1.62 16.04 6.84
CA ARG A 139 -3.07 16.29 6.81
C ARG A 139 -3.88 15.22 6.07
N ILE A 140 -3.21 14.19 5.56
CA ILE A 140 -3.84 13.07 4.85
C ILE A 140 -3.61 11.77 5.61
N PRO A 141 -4.46 10.75 5.45
CA PRO A 141 -4.28 9.45 6.07
C PRO A 141 -2.90 8.85 5.79
N VAL A 142 -2.24 8.35 6.83
CA VAL A 142 -0.95 7.68 6.74
C VAL A 142 -1.06 6.26 7.27
N TYR A 143 -0.60 5.29 6.49
CA TYR A 143 -0.54 3.89 6.86
C TYR A 143 0.90 3.47 7.13
N ALA A 144 1.10 2.79 8.25
CA ALA A 144 2.42 2.28 8.64
C ALA A 144 2.77 1.01 7.88
N LEU A 145 3.96 0.95 7.26
CA LEU A 145 4.45 -0.23 6.55
C LEU A 145 5.92 -0.51 6.90
N GLY A 146 6.32 -1.77 6.79
CA GLY A 146 7.70 -2.22 6.98
C GLY A 146 8.00 -2.66 8.40
N GLY A 147 8.16 -3.98 8.58
CA GLY A 147 8.49 -4.62 9.83
C GLY A 147 7.44 -4.52 10.94
N VAL A 148 6.21 -4.10 10.60
CA VAL A 148 5.11 -4.00 11.57
C VAL A 148 4.61 -5.39 11.92
N THR A 149 4.45 -5.64 13.22
CA THR A 149 3.94 -6.88 13.81
C THR A 149 2.89 -6.54 14.88
N PRO A 150 2.05 -7.49 15.33
CA PRO A 150 1.12 -7.23 16.44
C PRO A 150 1.79 -6.71 17.71
N ARG A 151 3.04 -7.14 17.97
CA ARG A 151 3.79 -6.74 19.16
C ARG A 151 4.24 -5.28 19.12
N ASN A 152 4.72 -4.81 17.95
CA ASN A 152 5.27 -3.45 17.82
C ASN A 152 4.26 -2.43 17.30
N ALA A 153 3.11 -2.86 16.77
CA ALA A 153 2.04 -1.98 16.31
C ALA A 153 1.54 -1.02 17.39
N ARG A 154 1.57 -1.45 18.68
CA ARG A 154 1.20 -0.61 19.84
C ARG A 154 2.08 0.64 20.02
N LEU A 155 3.24 0.70 19.38
CA LEU A 155 4.15 1.85 19.42
C LEU A 155 3.79 2.91 18.37
N LEU A 156 2.81 2.63 17.52
CA LEU A 156 2.43 3.50 16.41
C LEU A 156 1.21 4.35 16.78
N HIS A 157 1.40 5.66 16.72
CA HIS A 157 0.37 6.65 17.04
C HIS A 157 0.24 7.65 15.89
N GLY A 158 -0.99 8.12 15.62
CA GLY A 158 -1.25 9.07 14.54
C GLY A 158 -1.33 8.46 13.15
N PHE A 159 -1.27 7.13 13.04
CA PHE A 159 -1.52 6.41 11.81
C PHE A 159 -3.00 6.08 11.64
N SER A 160 -3.49 6.12 10.42
CA SER A 160 -4.87 5.73 10.07
C SER A 160 -5.03 4.20 9.98
N GLY A 161 -3.92 3.47 9.94
CA GLY A 161 -3.92 2.01 9.90
C GLY A 161 -2.53 1.43 9.61
N ILE A 162 -2.52 0.12 9.42
CA ILE A 162 -1.30 -0.66 9.19
C ILE A 162 -1.41 -1.36 7.84
N ALA A 163 -0.35 -1.34 7.08
CA ALA A 163 -0.16 -2.17 5.91
C ALA A 163 0.85 -3.29 6.22
N ALA A 164 0.55 -4.48 5.77
CA ALA A 164 1.39 -5.65 5.97
C ALA A 164 1.56 -6.45 4.67
N ILE A 165 2.60 -7.28 4.63
CA ILE A 165 2.85 -8.27 3.59
C ILE A 165 2.88 -9.65 4.25
N GLY A 166 3.99 -10.02 4.87
CA GLY A 166 4.19 -11.33 5.48
C GLY A 166 3.49 -11.55 6.83
N ALA A 167 3.02 -10.49 7.50
CA ALA A 167 2.28 -10.63 8.76
C ALA A 167 0.85 -11.19 8.58
N LEU A 168 0.39 -11.35 7.34
CA LEU A 168 -0.90 -11.95 6.97
C LEU A 168 -0.74 -13.38 6.43
N SER A 169 0.47 -13.93 6.47
CA SER A 169 0.68 -15.37 6.17
C SER A 169 0.14 -16.16 7.36
N VAL A 170 -0.94 -16.87 7.12
CA VAL A 170 -1.56 -17.83 8.05
C VAL A 170 -0.75 -19.12 7.97
#